data_0a4f86ef351f492ce9d632ac72b9fefa
#
_entry.id   0a4f86ef351f492ce9d632ac72b9fefa
#
_cell.length_a   1.000
_cell.length_b   1.000
_cell.length_c   1.000
_cell.angle_alpha   90.00
_cell.angle_beta   90.00
_cell.angle_gamma   90.00
#
_symmetry.space_group_name_H-M   'P 1'
#
loop_
_entity.id
_entity.type
_entity.pdbx_description
1 polymer ?
#
loop_
_entity_poly.entity_id
_entity_poly.type
_entity_poly.pdbx_seq_one_letter_code
_entity_poly.pdbx_strand_id
1 'polypeptide(L)'
;MLKPITRIELFKSSIFVDNLTAIFQQSYTSDIDLSVKEEAQMLKKYYDHLHPFQVLVPPINSNCVLAYDAESKKDYIANFSLVLQKFLMALNIQNMYLTYFNKKNLYNFEFENFNKRNLFKLYGGKKTENLAYQIKVLHLHKCFPLFFFSGVYDVPVIFLITAVGNVPLSIRLCDDGNLHLNFQEIYQKQIYRAAQESGLQIGDLEICVQYRIHNLD
;
A
#
# COMPACT_ATOMS: atom_id res chain seq x y z
N MET A 1 8.07 10.22 12.66
CA MET A 1 7.11 10.18 11.56
C MET A 1 6.54 8.80 11.34
N LEU A 2 7.41 7.79 11.15
CA LEU A 2 7.03 6.37 11.07
C LEU A 2 6.96 5.79 12.47
N LYS A 3 5.80 5.30 12.87
CA LYS A 3 5.62 4.59 14.15
C LYS A 3 5.58 3.08 13.85
N PRO A 4 6.55 2.29 14.31
CA PRO A 4 6.57 0.85 14.06
C PRO A 4 5.43 0.16 14.81
N ILE A 5 4.85 -0.84 14.14
CA ILE A 5 3.88 -1.81 14.67
C ILE A 5 4.24 -3.17 14.10
N THR A 6 3.96 -4.27 14.76
CA THR A 6 4.17 -5.58 14.14
C THR A 6 3.14 -5.82 13.04
N ARG A 7 3.54 -6.52 11.96
CA ARG A 7 2.58 -6.86 10.89
C ARG A 7 1.43 -7.71 11.39
N ILE A 8 1.69 -8.61 12.35
CA ILE A 8 0.65 -9.43 12.96
C ILE A 8 -0.40 -8.58 13.70
N GLU A 9 0.04 -7.55 14.45
CA GLU A 9 -0.89 -6.61 15.09
C GLU A 9 -1.71 -5.85 14.05
N LEU A 10 -1.07 -5.39 12.97
CA LEU A 10 -1.77 -4.72 11.87
C LEU A 10 -2.79 -5.66 11.21
N PHE A 11 -2.40 -6.88 10.86
CA PHE A 11 -3.28 -7.83 10.15
C PHE A 11 -4.51 -8.22 10.97
N LYS A 12 -4.39 -8.22 12.30
CA LYS A 12 -5.49 -8.48 13.23
C LYS A 12 -6.26 -7.22 13.67
N SER A 13 -5.89 -6.04 13.19
CA SER A 13 -6.44 -4.77 13.68
C SER A 13 -7.88 -4.53 13.24
N SER A 14 -8.31 -5.11 12.13
CA SER A 14 -9.68 -5.00 11.61
C SER A 14 -10.02 -6.17 10.69
N ILE A 15 -11.31 -6.49 10.57
CA ILE A 15 -11.80 -7.51 9.63
C ILE A 15 -11.39 -7.20 8.19
N PHE A 16 -11.36 -5.92 7.80
CA PHE A 16 -10.93 -5.52 6.46
C PHE A 16 -9.48 -5.91 6.19
N VAL A 17 -8.56 -5.60 7.10
CA VAL A 17 -7.13 -5.90 6.94
C VAL A 17 -6.88 -7.40 7.01
N ASP A 18 -7.56 -8.11 7.90
CA ASP A 18 -7.47 -9.56 8.04
C ASP A 18 -7.89 -10.27 6.75
N ASN A 19 -9.04 -9.91 6.20
CA ASN A 19 -9.54 -10.44 4.93
C ASN A 19 -8.65 -10.07 3.73
N LEU A 20 -8.14 -8.83 3.70
CA LEU A 20 -7.20 -8.39 2.66
C LEU A 20 -5.94 -9.26 2.67
N THR A 21 -5.42 -9.56 3.87
CA THR A 21 -4.27 -10.45 4.07
C THR A 21 -4.56 -11.85 3.54
N ALA A 22 -5.75 -12.40 3.85
CA ALA A 22 -6.19 -13.70 3.38
C ALA A 22 -6.24 -13.77 1.84
N ILE A 23 -6.84 -12.77 1.19
CA ILE A 23 -6.93 -12.69 -0.28
C ILE A 23 -5.53 -12.67 -0.91
N PHE A 24 -4.62 -11.86 -0.36
CA PHE A 24 -3.25 -11.81 -0.86
C PHE A 24 -2.51 -13.13 -0.68
N GLN A 25 -2.67 -13.79 0.45
CA GLN A 25 -2.07 -15.11 0.66
C GLN A 25 -2.66 -16.14 -0.31
N GLN A 26 -3.97 -16.17 -0.46
CA GLN A 26 -4.65 -17.11 -1.34
C GLN A 26 -4.21 -16.97 -2.81
N SER A 27 -4.01 -15.74 -3.30
CA SER A 27 -3.55 -15.52 -4.68
C SER A 27 -2.16 -16.08 -4.98
N TYR A 28 -1.32 -16.29 -3.94
CA TYR A 28 0.03 -16.87 -4.07
C TYR A 28 0.13 -18.31 -3.57
N THR A 29 -0.93 -18.87 -3.03
CA THR A 29 -0.92 -20.17 -2.34
C THR A 29 -2.09 -21.06 -2.74
N SER A 30 -2.76 -20.77 -3.85
CA SER A 30 -3.92 -21.53 -4.35
C SER A 30 -3.65 -23.03 -4.51
N ASP A 31 -2.39 -23.38 -4.83
CA ASP A 31 -1.97 -24.73 -5.11
C ASP A 31 -1.29 -25.43 -3.92
N ILE A 32 -1.31 -24.79 -2.75
CA ILE A 32 -0.61 -25.26 -1.55
C ILE A 32 -1.61 -25.80 -0.52
N ASP A 33 -1.39 -27.02 -0.08
CA ASP A 33 -2.20 -27.64 0.99
C ASP A 33 -1.59 -27.39 2.36
N LEU A 34 -2.21 -26.51 3.13
CA LEU A 34 -1.79 -26.18 4.50
C LEU A 34 -1.92 -27.33 5.50
N SER A 35 -2.63 -28.40 5.17
CA SER A 35 -2.69 -29.61 6.00
C SER A 35 -1.38 -30.41 5.90
N VAL A 36 -0.61 -30.21 4.83
CA VAL A 36 0.71 -30.80 4.62
C VAL A 36 1.76 -29.99 5.39
N LYS A 37 2.39 -30.62 6.36
CA LYS A 37 3.31 -29.97 7.29
C LYS A 37 4.49 -29.25 6.59
N GLU A 38 5.03 -29.86 5.55
CA GLU A 38 6.14 -29.34 4.78
C GLU A 38 5.76 -28.08 4.02
N GLU A 39 4.58 -28.05 3.41
CA GLU A 39 4.03 -26.92 2.68
C GLU A 39 3.72 -25.77 3.64
N ALA A 40 3.08 -26.05 4.77
CA ALA A 40 2.83 -25.06 5.81
C ALA A 40 4.14 -24.49 6.39
N GLN A 41 5.20 -25.29 6.54
CA GLN A 41 6.52 -24.81 6.98
C GLN A 41 7.19 -23.94 5.92
N MET A 42 7.06 -24.27 4.64
CA MET A 42 7.56 -23.44 3.56
C MET A 42 6.89 -22.06 3.57
N LEU A 43 5.57 -21.99 3.70
CA LEU A 43 4.85 -20.72 3.75
C LEU A 43 5.22 -19.87 4.96
N LYS A 44 5.49 -20.47 6.11
CA LYS A 44 5.97 -19.75 7.32
C LYS A 44 7.31 -19.03 7.11
N LYS A 45 8.08 -19.39 6.07
CA LYS A 45 9.28 -18.63 5.68
C LYS A 45 8.94 -17.31 4.98
N TYR A 46 7.79 -17.24 4.31
CA TYR A 46 7.38 -16.08 3.51
C TYR A 46 6.39 -15.17 4.22
N TYR A 47 5.60 -15.70 5.16
CA TYR A 47 4.54 -14.97 5.86
C TYR A 47 4.71 -15.02 7.37
N ASP A 48 4.44 -13.90 8.04
CA ASP A 48 4.48 -13.81 9.50
C ASP A 48 3.28 -14.51 10.14
N HIS A 49 2.16 -14.55 9.41
CA HIS A 49 0.91 -15.14 9.83
C HIS A 49 0.28 -15.84 8.64
N LEU A 50 -0.13 -17.08 8.81
CA LEU A 50 -0.91 -17.81 7.82
C LEU A 50 -2.39 -17.68 8.20
N HIS A 51 -3.15 -17.08 7.30
CA HIS A 51 -4.58 -16.97 7.47
C HIS A 51 -5.23 -18.33 7.15
N PRO A 52 -6.11 -18.89 7.99
CA PRO A 52 -6.91 -20.04 7.60
C PRO A 52 -7.84 -19.63 6.47
N PHE A 53 -7.75 -20.32 5.32
CA PHE A 53 -8.36 -19.96 4.03
C PHE A 53 -9.88 -19.96 3.97
N GLN A 54 -10.56 -19.41 4.95
CA GLN A 54 -12.01 -19.20 4.92
C GLN A 54 -12.33 -17.71 4.95
N VAL A 55 -12.25 -17.06 3.79
CA VAL A 55 -12.83 -15.73 3.63
C VAL A 55 -14.33 -15.88 3.50
N LEU A 56 -15.05 -15.65 4.58
CA LEU A 56 -16.51 -15.81 4.65
C LEU A 56 -17.27 -14.70 3.89
N VAL A 57 -16.64 -13.53 3.71
CA VAL A 57 -17.22 -12.40 2.97
C VAL A 57 -16.10 -11.70 2.23
N PRO A 58 -16.19 -11.48 0.90
CA PRO A 58 -15.21 -10.68 0.20
C PRO A 58 -15.22 -9.26 0.77
N PRO A 59 -14.14 -8.81 1.42
CA PRO A 59 -14.07 -7.47 2.03
C PRO A 59 -13.84 -6.40 0.98
N ILE A 60 -13.46 -6.85 -0.21
CA ILE A 60 -13.10 -6.03 -1.36
C ILE A 60 -13.99 -6.48 -2.50
N ASN A 61 -14.90 -5.65 -2.89
CA ASN A 61 -15.80 -5.88 -4.02
C ASN A 61 -15.75 -4.75 -5.03
N SER A 62 -14.85 -3.80 -4.83
CA SER A 62 -14.62 -2.70 -5.76
C SER A 62 -13.16 -2.30 -5.81
N ASN A 63 -12.72 -1.86 -6.99
CA ASN A 63 -11.37 -1.34 -7.21
C ASN A 63 -11.43 -0.18 -8.22
N CYS A 64 -10.41 0.65 -8.21
CA CYS A 64 -10.16 1.65 -9.24
C CYS A 64 -8.67 2.02 -9.27
N VAL A 65 -8.29 2.72 -10.32
CA VAL A 65 -6.98 3.35 -10.44
C VAL A 65 -7.15 4.85 -10.28
N LEU A 66 -6.27 5.46 -9.48
CA LEU A 66 -6.15 6.90 -9.39
C LEU A 66 -4.82 7.33 -10.00
N ALA A 67 -4.88 8.30 -10.89
CA ALA A 67 -3.72 8.89 -11.55
C ALA A 67 -3.63 10.38 -11.24
N TYR A 68 -2.43 10.90 -11.22
CA TYR A 68 -2.17 12.34 -11.17
C TYR A 68 -1.71 12.81 -12.54
N ASP A 69 -2.48 13.74 -13.12
CA ASP A 69 -2.17 14.36 -14.42
C ASP A 69 -1.10 15.44 -14.22
N ALA A 70 0.16 15.01 -14.27
CA ALA A 70 1.30 15.87 -14.05
C ALA A 70 1.82 16.44 -15.39
N GLU A 71 2.20 17.70 -15.40
CA GLU A 71 2.79 18.36 -16.56
C GLU A 71 4.22 17.87 -16.86
N SER A 72 4.94 17.40 -15.83
CA SER A 72 6.31 16.91 -15.94
C SER A 72 6.64 15.94 -14.79
N LYS A 73 7.72 15.18 -14.93
CA LYS A 73 8.25 14.33 -13.86
C LYS A 73 8.61 15.14 -12.60
N LYS A 74 9.10 16.36 -12.76
CA LYS A 74 9.39 17.26 -11.64
C LYS A 74 8.12 17.67 -10.91
N ASP A 75 7.05 18.00 -11.65
CA ASP A 75 5.73 18.32 -11.10
C ASP A 75 5.16 17.11 -10.35
N TYR A 76 5.22 15.93 -10.95
CA TYR A 76 4.78 14.69 -10.32
C TYR A 76 5.47 14.46 -8.95
N ILE A 77 6.81 14.53 -8.93
CA ILE A 77 7.59 14.32 -7.70
C ILE A 77 7.23 15.34 -6.61
N ALA A 78 7.02 16.60 -7.00
CA ALA A 78 6.73 17.67 -6.06
C ALA A 78 5.30 17.58 -5.48
N ASN A 79 4.32 17.25 -6.31
CA ASN A 79 2.92 17.48 -5.98
C ASN A 79 2.09 16.21 -5.72
N PHE A 80 2.43 15.06 -6.31
CA PHE A 80 1.62 13.86 -6.18
C PHE A 80 1.34 13.45 -4.73
N SER A 81 2.36 13.48 -3.87
CA SER A 81 2.19 13.13 -2.45
C SER A 81 1.29 14.11 -1.68
N LEU A 82 1.24 15.38 -2.10
CA LEU A 82 0.35 16.39 -1.54
C LEU A 82 -1.10 16.16 -2.02
N VAL A 83 -1.28 15.79 -3.28
CA VAL A 83 -2.59 15.44 -3.83
C VAL A 83 -3.14 14.19 -3.15
N LEU A 84 -2.32 13.15 -2.97
CA LEU A 84 -2.69 11.96 -2.21
C LEU A 84 -3.04 12.30 -0.76
N GLN A 85 -2.29 13.20 -0.13
CA GLN A 85 -2.62 13.68 1.22
C GLN A 85 -3.98 14.36 1.27
N LYS A 86 -4.30 15.25 0.32
CA LYS A 86 -5.62 15.89 0.20
C LYS A 86 -6.74 14.87 0.05
N PHE A 87 -6.55 13.89 -0.83
CA PHE A 87 -7.50 12.79 -1.05
C PHE A 87 -7.81 12.03 0.24
N LEU A 88 -6.79 11.62 0.98
CA LEU A 88 -6.97 10.89 2.23
C LEU A 88 -7.65 11.75 3.32
N MET A 89 -7.31 13.04 3.38
CA MET A 89 -7.96 13.99 4.30
C MET A 89 -9.43 14.22 3.95
N ALA A 90 -9.80 14.28 2.67
CA ALA A 90 -11.19 14.38 2.22
C ALA A 90 -12.02 13.13 2.63
N LEU A 91 -11.36 11.98 2.77
CA LEU A 91 -11.96 10.76 3.32
C LEU A 91 -11.95 10.68 4.86
N ASN A 92 -11.52 11.75 5.55
CA ASN A 92 -11.31 11.77 7.01
C ASN A 92 -10.33 10.70 7.51
N ILE A 93 -9.38 10.27 6.69
CA ILE A 93 -8.34 9.33 7.06
C ILE A 93 -7.19 10.10 7.70
N GLN A 94 -6.89 9.81 8.96
CA GLN A 94 -5.83 10.47 9.69
C GLN A 94 -4.52 9.68 9.71
N ASN A 95 -4.61 8.35 9.62
CA ASN A 95 -3.47 7.44 9.69
C ASN A 95 -3.58 6.37 8.61
N MET A 96 -2.44 6.07 8.00
CA MET A 96 -2.26 4.94 7.10
C MET A 96 -1.19 4.01 7.65
N TYR A 97 -1.22 2.76 7.23
CA TYR A 97 -0.22 1.77 7.58
C TYR A 97 0.52 1.33 6.32
N LEU A 98 1.81 1.54 6.32
CA LEU A 98 2.72 1.08 5.30
C LEU A 98 3.16 -0.34 5.61
N THR A 99 2.92 -1.28 4.71
CA THR A 99 3.21 -2.69 4.94
C THR A 99 3.49 -3.47 3.67
N TYR A 100 4.02 -4.67 3.85
CA TYR A 100 3.98 -5.78 2.89
C TYR A 100 3.16 -6.91 3.46
N PHE A 101 2.63 -7.77 2.58
CA PHE A 101 1.94 -8.98 3.01
C PHE A 101 2.87 -10.17 3.27
N ASN A 102 4.13 -10.09 2.85
CA ASN A 102 5.15 -11.11 3.10
C ASN A 102 6.22 -10.62 4.10
N LYS A 103 7.13 -11.52 4.51
CA LYS A 103 8.21 -11.24 5.48
C LYS A 103 9.30 -10.31 4.98
N LYS A 104 9.15 -9.70 3.83
CA LYS A 104 10.15 -8.74 3.37
C LYS A 104 10.17 -7.52 4.30
N ASN A 105 11.35 -7.02 4.53
CA ASN A 105 11.64 -5.92 5.43
C ASN A 105 11.80 -4.63 4.61
N LEU A 106 11.08 -3.58 4.98
CA LEU A 106 11.20 -2.26 4.37
C LEU A 106 12.62 -1.69 4.37
N TYR A 107 13.45 -2.09 5.35
CA TYR A 107 14.83 -1.67 5.42
C TYR A 107 15.75 -2.41 4.42
N ASN A 108 15.46 -3.69 4.17
CA ASN A 108 16.19 -4.52 3.21
C ASN A 108 15.76 -4.24 1.76
N PHE A 109 14.84 -3.31 1.55
CA PHE A 109 14.81 -2.66 0.26
C PHE A 109 16.24 -2.23 -0.02
N GLU A 110 16.78 -2.79 -1.05
CA GLU A 110 17.96 -2.23 -1.69
C GLU A 110 17.59 -0.84 -2.19
N PHE A 111 17.45 0.07 -1.24
CA PHE A 111 17.60 1.47 -1.60
C PHE A 111 19.00 1.53 -2.18
N GLU A 112 19.14 1.47 -3.48
CA GLU A 112 20.39 1.70 -4.19
C GLU A 112 21.04 3.01 -3.70
N ASN A 113 20.20 3.88 -3.14
CA ASN A 113 20.60 5.17 -2.63
C ASN A 113 20.75 5.14 -1.09
N PHE A 114 22.00 5.21 -0.63
CA PHE A 114 22.39 5.35 0.79
C PHE A 114 21.60 6.47 1.50
N ASN A 115 21.26 7.55 0.81
CA ASN A 115 20.49 8.66 1.37
C ASN A 115 19.06 8.25 1.74
N LYS A 116 18.40 7.40 0.95
CA LYS A 116 17.05 6.91 1.26
C LYS A 116 17.04 6.04 2.53
N ARG A 117 18.05 5.19 2.74
CA ARG A 117 18.22 4.40 3.99
C ARG A 117 18.35 5.29 5.22
N ASN A 118 19.13 6.35 5.10
CA ASN A 118 19.35 7.29 6.21
C ASN A 118 18.09 8.10 6.49
N LEU A 119 17.35 8.55 5.45
CA LEU A 119 16.07 9.21 5.63
C LEU A 119 15.03 8.27 6.25
N PHE A 120 14.98 7.01 5.84
CA PHE A 120 14.09 6.03 6.45
C PHE A 120 14.36 5.88 7.96
N LYS A 121 15.63 5.74 8.35
CA LYS A 121 16.03 5.70 9.77
C LYS A 121 15.67 6.99 10.50
N LEU A 122 15.95 8.15 9.90
CA LEU A 122 15.65 9.46 10.47
C LEU A 122 14.14 9.64 10.71
N TYR A 123 13.31 9.05 9.88
CA TYR A 123 11.86 9.09 10.03
C TYR A 123 11.31 8.05 11.03
N GLY A 124 12.17 7.22 11.62
CA GLY A 124 11.79 6.23 12.62
C GLY A 124 11.72 4.80 12.10
N GLY A 125 12.15 4.57 10.87
CA GLY A 125 12.27 3.22 10.30
C GLY A 125 13.33 2.38 11.00
N LYS A 126 13.07 1.09 11.18
CA LYS A 126 13.94 0.13 11.86
C LYS A 126 14.40 -0.98 10.91
N LYS A 127 15.56 -1.55 11.20
CA LYS A 127 16.11 -2.72 10.48
C LYS A 127 15.44 -4.04 10.86
N THR A 128 14.45 -4.01 11.74
CA THR A 128 13.78 -5.21 12.24
C THR A 128 12.83 -5.76 11.19
N GLU A 129 12.83 -7.05 11.00
CA GLU A 129 11.81 -7.77 10.21
C GLU A 129 10.45 -7.69 10.91
N ASN A 130 9.39 -8.06 10.20
CA ASN A 130 8.02 -8.16 10.74
C ASN A 130 7.37 -6.82 11.13
N LEU A 131 7.91 -5.68 10.69
CA LEU A 131 7.32 -4.39 10.98
C LEU A 131 6.51 -3.82 9.81
N ALA A 132 5.35 -3.30 10.15
CA ALA A 132 4.63 -2.28 9.42
C ALA A 132 4.86 -0.92 10.08
N TYR A 133 4.46 0.16 9.41
CA TYR A 133 4.66 1.50 9.94
C TYR A 133 3.39 2.33 9.84
N GLN A 134 2.91 2.81 10.96
CA GLN A 134 1.86 3.82 10.99
C GLN A 134 2.44 5.17 10.57
N ILE A 135 1.75 5.83 9.65
CA ILE A 135 2.08 7.17 9.14
C ILE A 135 0.86 8.07 9.35
N LYS A 136 1.05 9.22 9.98
CA LYS A 136 0.02 10.26 9.96
C LYS A 136 -0.10 10.83 8.55
N VAL A 137 -1.30 10.97 8.03
CA VAL A 137 -1.56 11.50 6.67
C VAL A 137 -0.89 12.86 6.48
N LEU A 138 -0.88 13.73 7.50
CA LEU A 138 -0.18 15.02 7.49
C LEU A 138 1.34 14.93 7.21
N HIS A 139 1.95 13.77 7.41
CA HIS A 139 3.38 13.55 7.16
C HIS A 139 3.65 12.70 5.92
N LEU A 140 2.60 12.30 5.21
CA LEU A 140 2.73 11.38 4.07
C LEU A 140 3.62 11.97 2.98
N HIS A 141 3.47 13.25 2.66
CA HIS A 141 4.28 13.95 1.65
C HIS A 141 5.79 13.89 1.92
N LYS A 142 6.21 13.78 3.18
CA LYS A 142 7.63 13.64 3.56
C LYS A 142 8.14 12.23 3.38
N CYS A 143 7.30 11.22 3.68
CA CYS A 143 7.69 9.81 3.67
C CYS A 143 7.50 9.17 2.30
N PHE A 144 6.52 9.62 1.53
CA PHE A 144 6.10 9.02 0.27
C PHE A 144 7.21 8.92 -0.78
N PRO A 145 8.03 9.97 -1.01
CA PRO A 145 9.12 9.88 -1.97
C PRO A 145 10.17 8.81 -1.65
N LEU A 146 10.22 8.33 -0.40
CA LEU A 146 11.12 7.23 -0.05
C LEU A 146 10.73 5.91 -0.72
N PHE A 147 9.44 5.74 -1.00
CA PHE A 147 8.88 4.47 -1.43
C PHE A 147 8.56 4.44 -2.91
N PHE A 148 8.34 5.61 -3.52
CA PHE A 148 7.78 5.71 -4.86
C PHE A 148 8.80 5.57 -5.99
N PHE A 149 10.06 5.86 -5.76
CA PHE A 149 11.08 5.96 -6.82
C PHE A 149 12.23 4.98 -6.61
N SER A 150 11.93 3.77 -6.16
CA SER A 150 13.00 2.79 -5.97
C SER A 150 13.59 2.26 -7.28
N GLY A 151 12.92 2.43 -8.41
CA GLY A 151 13.46 2.12 -9.73
C GLY A 151 13.75 0.64 -10.00
N VAL A 152 13.38 -0.25 -9.08
CA VAL A 152 13.75 -1.66 -9.11
C VAL A 152 12.50 -2.48 -9.37
N TYR A 153 12.47 -3.22 -10.47
CA TYR A 153 11.37 -4.12 -10.87
C TYR A 153 11.09 -5.25 -9.86
N ASP A 154 12.04 -5.54 -8.96
CA ASP A 154 11.93 -6.58 -7.93
C ASP A 154 11.47 -6.06 -6.57
N VAL A 155 10.97 -4.85 -6.50
CA VAL A 155 10.49 -4.28 -5.24
C VAL A 155 9.20 -4.97 -4.81
N PRO A 156 9.13 -5.49 -3.58
CA PRO A 156 7.88 -6.05 -3.08
C PRO A 156 6.81 -4.99 -3.07
N VAL A 157 5.62 -5.38 -3.46
CA VAL A 157 4.47 -4.48 -3.53
C VAL A 157 4.20 -3.86 -2.17
N ILE A 158 4.29 -2.54 -2.10
CA ILE A 158 4.03 -1.75 -0.90
C ILE A 158 2.56 -1.37 -0.88
N PHE A 159 1.94 -1.54 0.27
CA PHE A 159 0.56 -1.14 0.51
C PHE A 159 0.48 -0.05 1.57
N LEU A 160 -0.36 0.95 1.30
CA LEU A 160 -0.90 1.84 2.29
C LEU A 160 -2.30 1.36 2.65
N ILE A 161 -2.54 1.06 3.91
CA ILE A 161 -3.80 0.45 4.37
C ILE A 161 -4.38 1.30 5.48
N THR A 162 -5.71 1.47 5.47
CA THR A 162 -6.45 1.96 6.64
C THR A 162 -6.82 0.76 7.53
N ALA A 163 -6.33 0.72 8.76
CA ALA A 163 -6.71 -0.32 9.72
C ALA A 163 -7.94 0.07 10.52
N VAL A 164 -8.05 1.36 10.85
CA VAL A 164 -9.16 1.92 11.63
C VAL A 164 -9.57 3.24 10.97
N GLY A 165 -10.86 3.43 10.74
CA GLY A 165 -11.38 4.67 10.14
C GLY A 165 -12.72 4.44 9.45
N ASN A 166 -13.28 5.53 8.93
CA ASN A 166 -14.60 5.52 8.32
C ASN A 166 -14.63 4.84 6.95
N VAL A 167 -13.49 4.76 6.26
CA VAL A 167 -13.37 4.17 4.91
C VAL A 167 -12.25 3.15 4.90
N PRO A 168 -12.56 1.85 4.96
CA PRO A 168 -11.58 0.79 4.75
C PRO A 168 -11.02 0.84 3.33
N LEU A 169 -9.71 1.02 3.23
CA LEU A 169 -9.03 1.28 1.96
C LEU A 169 -7.66 0.64 1.94
N SER A 170 -7.32 -0.02 0.84
CA SER A 170 -5.96 -0.44 0.53
C SER A 170 -5.49 0.24 -0.76
N ILE A 171 -4.31 0.82 -0.72
CA ILE A 171 -3.68 1.48 -1.86
C ILE A 171 -2.38 0.76 -2.17
N ARG A 172 -2.25 0.28 -3.40
CA ARG A 172 -1.01 -0.25 -3.94
C ARG A 172 -0.34 0.81 -4.82
N LEU A 173 0.92 1.07 -4.57
CA LEU A 173 1.74 1.90 -5.44
C LEU A 173 2.13 1.10 -6.69
N CYS A 174 1.88 1.65 -7.86
CA CYS A 174 2.19 1.07 -9.15
C CYS A 174 3.53 1.60 -9.67
N ASP A 175 4.27 0.79 -10.42
CA ASP A 175 5.53 1.19 -11.04
C ASP A 175 5.34 2.31 -12.07
N ASP A 176 4.15 2.38 -12.67
CA ASP A 176 3.77 3.47 -13.59
C ASP A 176 3.48 4.80 -12.90
N GLY A 177 3.54 4.86 -11.57
CA GLY A 177 3.27 6.06 -10.80
C GLY A 177 1.81 6.24 -10.37
N ASN A 178 0.95 5.29 -10.62
CA ASN A 178 -0.47 5.37 -10.27
C ASN A 178 -0.80 4.61 -8.99
N LEU A 179 -1.99 4.84 -8.45
CA LEU A 179 -2.49 4.21 -7.23
C LEU A 179 -3.59 3.22 -7.58
N HIS A 180 -3.39 1.96 -7.27
CA HIS A 180 -4.44 0.94 -7.35
C HIS A 180 -5.14 0.84 -6.01
N LEU A 181 -6.42 1.16 -5.98
CA LEU A 181 -7.24 1.13 -4.79
C LEU A 181 -8.08 -0.14 -4.74
N ASN A 182 -8.21 -0.70 -3.53
CA ASN A 182 -9.20 -1.71 -3.21
C ASN A 182 -10.02 -1.24 -2.00
N PHE A 183 -11.34 -1.39 -2.10
CA PHE A 183 -12.28 -0.90 -1.10
C PHE A 183 -13.61 -1.66 -1.17
N GLN A 184 -14.52 -1.38 -0.25
CA GLN A 184 -15.89 -1.88 -0.31
C GLN A 184 -16.76 -0.95 -1.17
N GLU A 185 -17.61 -1.50 -2.03
CA GLU A 185 -18.46 -0.77 -2.98
C GLU A 185 -19.30 0.33 -2.34
N ILE A 186 -19.75 0.13 -1.10
CA ILE A 186 -20.52 1.12 -0.34
C ILE A 186 -19.81 2.47 -0.21
N TYR A 187 -18.48 2.50 -0.30
CA TYR A 187 -17.66 3.71 -0.21
C TYR A 187 -17.31 4.31 -1.57
N GLN A 188 -17.69 3.68 -2.68
CA GLN A 188 -17.31 4.10 -4.03
C GLN A 188 -17.61 5.59 -4.32
N LYS A 189 -18.82 6.02 -4.04
CA LYS A 189 -19.24 7.42 -4.28
C LYS A 189 -18.37 8.40 -3.48
N GLN A 190 -18.07 8.07 -2.22
CA GLN A 190 -17.26 8.92 -1.37
C GLN A 190 -15.80 8.98 -1.86
N ILE A 191 -15.23 7.84 -2.28
CA ILE A 191 -13.87 7.74 -2.82
C ILE A 191 -13.75 8.53 -4.12
N TYR A 192 -14.70 8.38 -5.04
CA TYR A 192 -14.71 9.07 -6.33
C TYR A 192 -14.82 10.59 -6.14
N ARG A 193 -15.70 11.03 -5.28
CA ARG A 193 -15.82 12.45 -4.94
C ARG A 193 -14.52 13.01 -4.35
N ALA A 194 -13.95 12.34 -3.36
CA ALA A 194 -12.71 12.76 -2.73
C ALA A 194 -11.53 12.83 -3.72
N ALA A 195 -11.46 11.87 -4.66
CA ALA A 195 -10.44 11.87 -5.69
C ALA A 195 -10.58 13.07 -6.64
N GLN A 196 -11.78 13.34 -7.14
CA GLN A 196 -12.07 14.49 -8.00
C GLN A 196 -11.75 15.83 -7.30
N GLU A 197 -12.22 16.00 -6.05
CA GLU A 197 -11.96 17.20 -5.23
C GLU A 197 -10.46 17.41 -4.96
N SER A 198 -9.68 16.34 -5.02
CA SER A 198 -8.22 16.38 -4.81
C SER A 198 -7.42 16.58 -6.10
N GLY A 199 -8.07 16.53 -7.26
CA GLY A 199 -7.41 16.67 -8.57
C GLY A 199 -6.84 15.36 -9.11
N LEU A 200 -7.34 14.19 -8.65
CA LEU A 200 -6.97 12.88 -9.19
C LEU A 200 -7.94 12.45 -10.29
N GLN A 201 -7.39 11.88 -11.35
CA GLN A 201 -8.13 11.18 -12.38
C GLN A 201 -8.52 9.79 -11.88
N ILE A 202 -9.70 9.31 -12.24
CA ILE A 202 -10.23 8.02 -11.80
C ILE A 202 -10.58 7.17 -13.01
N GLY A 203 -10.23 5.92 -12.98
CA GLY A 203 -10.62 4.94 -13.98
C GLY A 203 -10.19 3.53 -13.61
N ASP A 204 -10.01 2.72 -14.62
CA ASP A 204 -9.53 1.35 -14.55
C ASP A 204 -8.05 1.24 -14.96
N LEU A 205 -7.63 0.08 -15.42
CA LEU A 205 -6.25 -0.15 -15.85
C LEU A 205 -5.84 0.66 -17.09
N GLU A 206 -6.78 1.16 -17.89
CA GLU A 206 -6.46 1.98 -19.06
C GLU A 206 -5.86 3.33 -18.64
N ILE A 207 -6.36 3.90 -17.54
CA ILE A 207 -5.77 5.11 -16.93
C ILE A 207 -4.31 4.88 -16.56
N CYS A 208 -3.95 3.68 -16.10
CA CYS A 208 -2.58 3.35 -15.72
C CYS A 208 -1.62 3.48 -16.92
N VAL A 209 -2.09 3.12 -18.10
CA VAL A 209 -1.31 3.25 -19.34
C VAL A 209 -1.22 4.70 -19.82
N GLN A 210 -2.31 5.46 -19.65
CA GLN A 210 -2.41 6.86 -20.10
C GLN A 210 -1.50 7.81 -19.29
N TYR A 211 -1.48 7.65 -17.96
CA TYR A 211 -0.78 8.55 -17.02
C TYR A 211 0.50 7.91 -16.44
N ARG A 212 1.36 7.36 -17.30
CA ARG A 212 2.63 6.77 -16.85
C ARG A 212 3.65 7.86 -16.55
N ILE A 213 4.26 7.80 -15.36
CA ILE A 213 5.37 8.69 -14.99
C ILE A 213 6.57 8.57 -15.95
N HIS A 214 6.75 7.40 -16.57
CA HIS A 214 7.82 7.17 -17.54
C HIS A 214 7.62 7.90 -18.87
N ASN A 215 6.39 8.37 -19.15
CA ASN A 215 6.06 9.16 -20.33
C ASN A 215 6.26 10.67 -20.11
N LEU A 216 6.58 11.08 -18.89
CA LEU A 216 6.84 12.48 -18.54
C LEU A 216 8.31 12.84 -18.76
N ASP A 217 8.56 13.98 -19.37
CA ASP A 217 9.90 14.57 -19.59
C ASP A 217 10.50 15.16 -18.29
#